data_49a90de0fd1cf6fef87e8b80ec2ddd4c
#
_entry.id   49a90de0fd1cf6fef87e8b80ec2ddd4c
#
_cell.length_a   1.000
_cell.length_b   1.000
_cell.length_c   1.000
_cell.angle_alpha   90.00
_cell.angle_beta   90.00
_cell.angle_gamma   90.00
#
_symmetry.space_group_name_H-M   'P 1'
#
loop_
_entity.id
_entity.type
_entity.pdbx_description
1 polymer ?
#
loop_
_entity_poly.entity_id
_entity_poly.type
_entity_poly.pdbx_seq_one_letter_code
_entity_poly.pdbx_strand_id
1 'polypeptide(L)'
;DDISVPERLERQSEFMEDNPQIGVCGTWIQLIGKYNGIAELETEDDLIKIKLLTNQNLAHPSVMIRKQILENYKLSYSISYTVAQDYDLWVKMFDHCSFANLPEPLLKYRVHEKQNSRKVVEQNSAEGNKVLTNLLIKMGLQLNDSDLIIHNKIFSGIGINSVTIDKTLSYLIRLRSSNIRKK
;
A
#
# COMPACT_ATOMS: atom_id res chain seq x y z
N ASP A 1 -3.42 -20.21 4.86
CA ASP A 1 -3.87 -20.08 6.25
C ASP A 1 -5.09 -19.17 6.43
N ASP A 2 -5.30 -18.18 5.52
CA ASP A 2 -6.42 -17.25 5.55
C ASP A 2 -7.71 -17.89 5.05
N ILE A 3 -8.85 -17.38 5.49
CA ILE A 3 -10.16 -17.93 5.13
C ILE A 3 -10.99 -16.84 4.47
N SER A 4 -11.36 -17.04 3.22
CA SER A 4 -12.30 -16.16 2.51
C SER A 4 -13.72 -16.38 3.07
N VAL A 5 -14.43 -15.30 3.32
CA VAL A 5 -15.86 -15.34 3.60
C VAL A 5 -16.58 -15.77 2.30
N PRO A 6 -17.62 -16.61 2.34
CA PRO A 6 -18.26 -17.13 1.13
C PRO A 6 -18.72 -16.05 0.15
N GLU A 7 -19.22 -14.94 0.66
CA GLU A 7 -19.78 -13.83 -0.12
C GLU A 7 -18.72 -12.90 -0.72
N ARG A 8 -17.43 -13.06 -0.36
CA ARG A 8 -16.38 -12.10 -0.75
C ARG A 8 -16.28 -11.87 -2.24
N LEU A 9 -16.26 -12.95 -3.03
CA LEU A 9 -16.08 -12.82 -4.48
C LEU A 9 -17.30 -12.15 -5.15
N GLU A 10 -18.51 -12.49 -4.71
CA GLU A 10 -19.75 -11.88 -5.17
C GLU A 10 -19.75 -10.37 -4.87
N ARG A 11 -19.54 -10.00 -3.61
CA ARG A 11 -19.51 -8.59 -3.17
C ARG A 11 -18.46 -7.75 -3.90
N GLN A 12 -17.25 -8.30 -4.07
CA GLN A 12 -16.18 -7.58 -4.80
C GLN A 12 -16.46 -7.47 -6.29
N SER A 13 -17.02 -8.52 -6.94
CA SER A 13 -17.33 -8.46 -8.37
C SER A 13 -18.46 -7.48 -8.67
N GLU A 14 -19.56 -7.53 -7.90
CA GLU A 14 -20.66 -6.55 -8.03
C GLU A 14 -20.15 -5.11 -7.88
N PHE A 15 -19.38 -4.86 -6.81
CA PHE A 15 -18.81 -3.52 -6.60
C PHE A 15 -17.92 -3.07 -7.76
N MET A 16 -17.08 -3.95 -8.28
CA MET A 16 -16.18 -3.61 -9.39
C MET A 16 -16.93 -3.47 -10.72
N GLU A 17 -18.04 -4.17 -10.94
CA GLU A 17 -18.91 -3.99 -12.10
C GLU A 17 -19.56 -2.61 -12.08
N ASP A 18 -20.08 -2.19 -10.93
CA ASP A 18 -20.70 -0.86 -10.75
C ASP A 18 -19.67 0.28 -10.78
N ASN A 19 -18.37 -0.03 -10.57
CA ASN A 19 -17.29 0.94 -10.51
C ASN A 19 -16.15 0.59 -11.48
N PRO A 20 -16.33 0.82 -12.80
CA PRO A 20 -15.36 0.39 -13.82
C PRO A 20 -13.99 1.06 -13.72
N GLN A 21 -13.86 2.21 -13.05
CA GLN A 21 -12.61 2.91 -12.78
C GLN A 21 -11.74 2.18 -11.72
N ILE A 22 -12.34 1.33 -10.88
CA ILE A 22 -11.62 0.58 -9.86
C ILE A 22 -10.87 -0.59 -10.53
N GLY A 23 -9.55 -0.56 -10.42
CA GLY A 23 -8.67 -1.62 -10.90
C GLY A 23 -8.26 -2.62 -9.83
N VAL A 24 -8.29 -2.20 -8.55
CA VAL A 24 -7.97 -3.03 -7.39
C VAL A 24 -9.01 -2.80 -6.30
N CYS A 25 -9.66 -3.87 -5.87
CA CYS A 25 -10.64 -3.85 -4.78
C CYS A 25 -10.19 -4.82 -3.68
N GLY A 26 -9.80 -4.27 -2.53
CA GLY A 26 -9.58 -5.04 -1.29
C GLY A 26 -10.81 -5.07 -0.40
N THR A 27 -10.66 -5.58 0.81
CA THR A 27 -11.70 -5.59 1.84
C THR A 27 -11.09 -5.31 3.21
N TRP A 28 -11.88 -4.91 4.17
CA TRP A 28 -11.46 -5.03 5.57
C TRP A 28 -11.16 -6.49 5.88
N ILE A 29 -10.37 -6.73 6.94
CA ILE A 29 -9.99 -8.07 7.34
C ILE A 29 -10.32 -8.33 8.80
N GLN A 30 -10.79 -9.54 9.10
CA GLN A 30 -10.93 -10.03 10.45
C GLN A 30 -9.64 -10.75 10.85
N LEU A 31 -8.95 -10.24 11.85
CA LEU A 31 -7.79 -10.91 12.43
C LEU A 31 -8.23 -12.11 13.25
N ILE A 32 -7.59 -13.26 13.05
CA ILE A 32 -7.80 -14.50 13.81
C ILE A 32 -6.46 -15.11 14.23
N GLY A 33 -6.47 -15.93 15.25
CA GLY A 33 -5.28 -16.60 15.78
C GLY A 33 -4.67 -15.85 16.97
N LYS A 34 -3.43 -15.37 16.87
CA LYS A 34 -2.75 -14.68 17.97
C LYS A 34 -3.43 -13.37 18.37
N TYR A 35 -4.02 -12.69 17.41
CA TYR A 35 -4.81 -11.47 17.61
C TYR A 35 -6.22 -11.67 17.05
N ASN A 36 -7.19 -11.01 17.68
CA ASN A 36 -8.56 -11.00 17.22
C ASN A 36 -9.01 -9.54 17.08
N GLY A 37 -9.83 -9.25 16.09
CA GLY A 37 -10.36 -7.91 15.84
C GLY A 37 -10.60 -7.68 14.36
N ILE A 38 -11.12 -6.50 14.02
CA ILE A 38 -11.27 -6.07 12.63
C ILE A 38 -10.18 -5.05 12.36
N ALA A 39 -9.45 -5.23 11.27
CA ALA A 39 -8.58 -4.21 10.72
C ALA A 39 -9.34 -3.48 9.61
N GLU A 40 -9.71 -2.25 9.93
CA GLU A 40 -10.36 -1.32 9.03
C GLU A 40 -9.29 -0.68 8.13
N LEU A 41 -9.50 -0.74 6.82
CA LEU A 41 -8.62 -0.18 5.81
C LEU A 41 -9.32 1.01 5.14
N GLU A 42 -8.53 1.97 4.64
CA GLU A 42 -9.08 3.10 3.91
C GLU A 42 -9.89 2.62 2.70
N THR A 43 -11.04 3.24 2.44
CA THR A 43 -11.97 2.83 1.37
C THR A 43 -11.80 3.65 0.09
N GLU A 44 -11.36 4.89 0.22
CA GLU A 44 -11.27 5.86 -0.87
C GLU A 44 -9.90 5.84 -1.56
N ASP A 45 -9.89 5.98 -2.89
CA ASP A 45 -8.69 5.95 -3.73
C ASP A 45 -7.57 6.88 -3.23
N ASP A 46 -7.91 8.14 -2.96
CA ASP A 46 -6.94 9.14 -2.53
C ASP A 46 -6.29 8.76 -1.18
N LEU A 47 -7.08 8.22 -0.25
CA LEU A 47 -6.58 7.81 1.05
C LEU A 47 -5.73 6.54 0.95
N ILE A 48 -6.14 5.58 0.12
CA ILE A 48 -5.33 4.37 -0.16
C ILE A 48 -4.00 4.78 -0.77
N LYS A 49 -4.00 5.68 -1.76
CA LYS A 49 -2.78 6.19 -2.40
C LYS A 49 -1.87 6.93 -1.42
N ILE A 50 -2.42 7.67 -0.45
CA ILE A 50 -1.64 8.26 0.64
C ILE A 50 -1.02 7.18 1.53
N LYS A 51 -1.75 6.11 1.84
CA LYS A 51 -1.22 4.98 2.63
C LYS A 51 -0.08 4.24 1.91
N LEU A 52 -0.07 4.20 0.60
CA LEU A 52 1.07 3.65 -0.16
C LEU A 52 2.38 4.42 0.12
N LEU A 53 2.32 5.71 0.46
CA LEU A 53 3.50 6.47 0.89
C LEU A 53 4.06 6.03 2.25
N THR A 54 3.30 5.28 3.02
CA THR A 54 3.69 4.80 4.35
C THR A 54 4.00 3.30 4.39
N ASN A 55 4.08 2.65 3.22
CA ASN A 55 4.17 1.19 3.09
C ASN A 55 2.99 0.45 3.76
N GLN A 56 1.89 1.16 4.01
CA GLN A 56 0.62 0.61 4.47
C GLN A 56 -0.35 0.62 3.29
N ASN A 57 -0.67 -0.55 2.77
CA ASN A 57 -1.44 -0.68 1.55
C ASN A 57 -2.67 -1.57 1.75
N LEU A 58 -3.12 -2.15 0.69
CA LEU A 58 -4.20 -3.12 0.66
C LEU A 58 -3.79 -4.43 1.38
N ALA A 59 -4.74 -5.10 2.00
CA ALA A 59 -4.53 -6.46 2.51
C ALA A 59 -4.44 -7.43 1.32
N HIS A 60 -3.22 -7.73 0.86
CA HIS A 60 -2.96 -8.50 -0.36
C HIS A 60 -3.84 -9.76 -0.53
N PRO A 61 -4.05 -10.62 0.49
CA PRO A 61 -4.88 -11.83 0.33
C PRO A 61 -6.37 -11.54 0.13
N SER A 62 -6.82 -10.28 0.36
CA SER A 62 -8.21 -9.88 0.15
C SER A 62 -8.48 -9.26 -1.21
N VAL A 63 -7.44 -8.96 -2.02
CA VAL A 63 -7.65 -8.15 -3.22
C VAL A 63 -8.24 -8.92 -4.40
N MET A 64 -9.07 -8.22 -5.17
CA MET A 64 -9.51 -8.55 -6.51
C MET A 64 -8.93 -7.54 -7.47
N ILE A 65 -8.35 -7.97 -8.58
CA ILE A 65 -7.67 -7.11 -9.56
C ILE A 65 -8.36 -7.24 -10.91
N ARG A 66 -8.65 -6.11 -11.57
CA ARG A 66 -9.16 -6.08 -12.93
C ARG A 66 -8.05 -6.50 -13.90
N LYS A 67 -8.16 -7.70 -14.45
CA LYS A 67 -7.17 -8.32 -15.34
C LYS A 67 -6.79 -7.42 -16.51
N GLN A 68 -7.76 -6.70 -17.06
CA GLN A 68 -7.58 -5.80 -18.18
C GLN A 68 -6.55 -4.69 -17.93
N ILE A 69 -6.45 -4.19 -16.68
CA ILE A 69 -5.42 -3.21 -16.29
C ILE A 69 -4.03 -3.83 -16.37
N LEU A 70 -3.87 -5.05 -15.88
CA LEU A 70 -2.58 -5.75 -15.96
C LEU A 70 -2.16 -5.99 -17.41
N GLU A 71 -3.09 -6.40 -18.26
CA GLU A 71 -2.83 -6.69 -19.68
C GLU A 71 -2.52 -5.41 -20.48
N ASN A 72 -3.36 -4.38 -20.35
CA ASN A 72 -3.22 -3.12 -21.10
C ASN A 72 -1.91 -2.40 -20.82
N TYR A 73 -1.46 -2.42 -19.56
CA TYR A 73 -0.23 -1.75 -19.13
C TYR A 73 0.96 -2.71 -18.94
N LYS A 74 0.80 -4.00 -19.28
CA LYS A 74 1.82 -5.05 -19.15
C LYS A 74 2.41 -5.12 -17.74
N LEU A 75 1.54 -5.03 -16.73
CA LEU A 75 1.92 -5.05 -15.34
C LEU A 75 1.92 -6.48 -14.78
N SER A 76 2.89 -6.77 -13.94
CA SER A 76 3.02 -8.06 -13.28
C SER A 76 3.79 -7.93 -11.96
N TYR A 77 3.68 -8.93 -11.11
CA TYR A 77 4.54 -9.07 -9.94
C TYR A 77 6.00 -9.14 -10.36
N SER A 78 6.85 -8.41 -9.67
CA SER A 78 8.28 -8.40 -9.94
C SER A 78 8.97 -9.59 -9.27
N ILE A 79 9.77 -10.33 -10.04
CA ILE A 79 10.65 -11.38 -9.52
C ILE A 79 11.83 -10.82 -8.71
N SER A 80 12.06 -9.51 -8.77
CA SER A 80 13.16 -8.84 -8.07
C SER A 80 12.88 -8.60 -6.58
N TYR A 81 11.63 -8.80 -6.14
CA TYR A 81 11.21 -8.67 -4.76
C TYR A 81 10.72 -10.01 -4.22
N THR A 82 11.04 -10.29 -2.97
CA THR A 82 10.64 -11.53 -2.28
C THR A 82 9.47 -11.29 -1.33
N VAL A 83 9.37 -10.09 -0.79
CA VAL A 83 8.39 -9.73 0.26
C VAL A 83 7.60 -8.45 -0.04
N ALA A 84 8.06 -7.59 -0.96
CA ALA A 84 7.38 -6.35 -1.35
C ALA A 84 6.81 -6.39 -2.77
N GLN A 85 6.55 -7.58 -3.33
CA GLN A 85 6.04 -7.72 -4.69
C GLN A 85 4.62 -7.17 -4.87
N ASP A 86 3.79 -7.27 -3.87
CA ASP A 86 2.45 -6.70 -3.83
C ASP A 86 2.51 -5.16 -3.81
N TYR A 87 3.32 -4.60 -2.92
CA TYR A 87 3.53 -3.17 -2.84
C TYR A 87 4.09 -2.60 -4.16
N ASP A 88 5.07 -3.27 -4.79
CA ASP A 88 5.60 -2.89 -6.10
C ASP A 88 4.50 -2.89 -7.18
N LEU A 89 3.62 -3.88 -7.16
CA LEU A 89 2.50 -3.94 -8.10
C LEU A 89 1.53 -2.77 -7.90
N TRP A 90 1.19 -2.43 -6.64
CA TRP A 90 0.32 -1.27 -6.35
C TRP A 90 0.93 0.04 -6.81
N VAL A 91 2.24 0.21 -6.62
CA VAL A 91 2.97 1.39 -7.12
C VAL A 91 2.99 1.46 -8.66
N LYS A 92 3.11 0.33 -9.34
CA LYS A 92 2.99 0.28 -10.80
C LYS A 92 1.58 0.64 -11.28
N MET A 93 0.54 0.19 -10.57
CA MET A 93 -0.87 0.46 -10.90
C MET A 93 -1.33 1.88 -10.52
N PHE A 94 -0.58 2.62 -9.73
CA PHE A 94 -0.93 3.90 -9.09
C PHE A 94 -1.54 4.94 -10.04
N ASP A 95 -1.01 5.07 -11.28
CA ASP A 95 -1.49 6.04 -12.28
C ASP A 95 -2.47 5.43 -13.30
N HIS A 96 -2.78 4.15 -13.18
CA HIS A 96 -3.54 3.42 -14.23
C HIS A 96 -4.96 3.06 -13.82
N CYS A 97 -5.27 3.12 -12.54
CA CYS A 97 -6.60 2.84 -12.02
C CYS A 97 -6.81 3.46 -10.64
N SER A 98 -8.05 3.44 -10.19
CA SER A 98 -8.40 3.73 -8.81
C SER A 98 -8.39 2.45 -7.97
N PHE A 99 -8.16 2.63 -6.68
CA PHE A 99 -8.17 1.60 -5.65
C PHE A 99 -9.40 1.77 -4.75
N ALA A 100 -9.90 0.67 -4.20
CA ALA A 100 -10.94 0.71 -3.19
C ALA A 100 -10.76 -0.45 -2.18
N ASN A 101 -11.34 -0.31 -1.00
CA ASN A 101 -11.62 -1.42 -0.10
C ASN A 101 -13.10 -1.40 0.26
N LEU A 102 -13.74 -2.57 0.25
CA LEU A 102 -15.08 -2.72 0.81
C LEU A 102 -14.99 -2.61 2.35
N PRO A 103 -15.87 -1.80 2.99
CA PRO A 103 -15.89 -1.65 4.45
C PRO A 103 -16.55 -2.86 5.14
N GLU A 104 -16.19 -4.04 4.71
CA GLU A 104 -16.71 -5.32 5.16
C GLU A 104 -15.55 -6.28 5.41
N PRO A 105 -15.48 -6.98 6.57
CA PRO A 105 -14.41 -7.92 6.87
C PRO A 105 -14.63 -9.27 6.15
N LEU A 106 -14.38 -9.30 4.84
CA LEU A 106 -14.66 -10.45 3.97
C LEU A 106 -13.50 -11.46 3.90
N LEU A 107 -12.41 -11.22 4.62
CA LEU A 107 -11.29 -12.16 4.77
C LEU A 107 -10.93 -12.32 6.24
N LYS A 108 -10.81 -13.56 6.70
CA LYS A 108 -10.22 -13.90 8.02
C LYS A 108 -8.72 -14.11 7.84
N TYR A 109 -7.94 -13.13 8.33
CA TYR A 109 -6.48 -13.11 8.23
C TYR A 109 -5.87 -13.77 9.46
N ARG A 110 -5.14 -14.86 9.27
CA ARG A 110 -4.56 -15.62 10.39
C ARG A 110 -3.22 -15.06 10.80
N VAL A 111 -3.16 -14.59 12.04
CA VAL A 111 -1.92 -14.10 12.65
C VAL A 111 -1.25 -15.21 13.45
N HIS A 112 -0.03 -15.58 13.04
CA HIS A 112 0.81 -16.58 13.73
C HIS A 112 2.30 -16.23 13.65
N GLU A 113 3.12 -16.86 14.49
CA GLU A 113 4.55 -16.53 14.61
C GLU A 113 5.40 -16.92 13.40
N LYS A 114 4.93 -17.84 12.58
CA LYS A 114 5.63 -18.34 11.39
C LYS A 114 5.33 -17.57 10.12
N GLN A 115 4.58 -16.44 10.18
CA GLN A 115 4.25 -15.65 9.00
C GLN A 115 5.50 -15.06 8.34
N ASN A 116 5.54 -15.10 7.01
CA ASN A 116 6.66 -14.57 6.23
C ASN A 116 6.88 -13.07 6.50
N SER A 117 5.81 -12.29 6.65
CA SER A 117 5.86 -10.86 6.98
C SER A 117 6.58 -10.54 8.30
N ARG A 118 6.68 -11.49 9.23
CA ARG A 118 7.37 -11.32 10.52
C ARG A 118 8.80 -11.88 10.52
N LYS A 119 9.07 -12.90 9.70
CA LYS A 119 10.39 -13.56 9.68
C LYS A 119 11.47 -12.71 9.00
N VAL A 120 11.08 -11.71 8.20
CA VAL A 120 12.00 -10.99 7.32
C VAL A 120 11.79 -9.47 7.48
N VAL A 121 11.69 -8.99 8.73
CA VAL A 121 11.41 -7.56 9.02
C VAL A 121 12.45 -6.64 8.36
N GLU A 122 13.74 -6.99 8.40
CA GLU A 122 14.79 -6.18 7.78
C GLU A 122 14.67 -6.16 6.24
N GLN A 123 14.42 -7.32 5.64
CA GLN A 123 14.23 -7.44 4.19
C GLN A 123 12.93 -6.75 3.74
N ASN A 124 11.85 -6.88 4.49
CA ASN A 124 10.61 -6.13 4.27
C ASN A 124 10.85 -4.62 4.27
N SER A 125 11.63 -4.14 5.25
CA SER A 125 11.98 -2.71 5.33
C SER A 125 12.86 -2.27 4.18
N ALA A 126 13.84 -3.05 3.77
CA ALA A 126 14.75 -2.72 2.67
C ALA A 126 14.04 -2.72 1.31
N GLU A 127 13.27 -3.77 1.00
CA GLU A 127 12.49 -3.86 -0.24
C GLU A 127 11.38 -2.82 -0.27
N GLY A 128 10.64 -2.64 0.83
CA GLY A 128 9.61 -1.61 0.96
C GLY A 128 10.17 -0.20 0.75
N ASN A 129 11.33 0.12 1.31
CA ASN A 129 12.00 1.40 1.10
C ASN A 129 12.41 1.61 -0.37
N LYS A 130 12.84 0.54 -1.06
CA LYS A 130 13.16 0.61 -2.49
C LYS A 130 11.92 0.91 -3.34
N VAL A 131 10.79 0.25 -3.05
CA VAL A 131 9.51 0.51 -3.72
C VAL A 131 9.02 1.92 -3.41
N LEU A 132 9.09 2.37 -2.16
CA LEU A 132 8.74 3.72 -1.74
C LEU A 132 9.59 4.77 -2.47
N THR A 133 10.91 4.54 -2.57
CA THR A 133 11.82 5.41 -3.33
C THR A 133 11.34 5.57 -4.77
N ASN A 134 10.99 4.47 -5.42
CA ASN A 134 10.47 4.48 -6.79
C ASN A 134 9.16 5.29 -6.89
N LEU A 135 8.26 5.16 -5.91
CA LEU A 135 7.01 5.92 -5.86
C LEU A 135 7.28 7.42 -5.70
N LEU A 136 8.17 7.82 -4.79
CA LEU A 136 8.51 9.22 -4.56
C LEU A 136 9.18 9.86 -5.78
N ILE A 137 10.08 9.13 -6.46
CA ILE A 137 10.69 9.57 -7.72
C ILE A 137 9.63 9.71 -8.81
N LYS A 138 8.73 8.74 -8.93
CA LYS A 138 7.59 8.78 -9.86
C LYS A 138 6.69 10.00 -9.63
N MET A 139 6.53 10.41 -8.37
CA MET A 139 5.83 11.64 -7.99
C MET A 139 6.63 12.91 -8.30
N GLY A 140 7.87 12.79 -8.77
CA GLY A 140 8.73 13.92 -9.17
C GLY A 140 9.59 14.48 -8.05
N LEU A 141 9.77 13.78 -6.93
CA LEU A 141 10.71 14.19 -5.90
C LEU A 141 12.15 13.89 -6.32
N GLN A 142 13.01 14.89 -6.15
CA GLN A 142 14.45 14.68 -6.14
C GLN A 142 14.86 14.35 -4.71
N LEU A 143 15.20 13.08 -4.49
CA LEU A 143 15.55 12.56 -3.16
C LEU A 143 17.03 12.79 -2.86
N ASN A 144 17.34 13.11 -1.62
CA ASN A 144 18.68 13.08 -1.06
C ASN A 144 18.81 11.97 -0.01
N ASP A 145 20.02 11.66 0.43
CA ASP A 145 20.30 10.52 1.32
C ASP A 145 19.52 10.51 2.65
N SER A 146 19.10 11.70 3.12
CA SER A 146 18.33 11.81 4.37
C SER A 146 16.83 11.74 4.18
N ASP A 147 16.31 11.85 2.95
CA ASP A 147 14.88 12.01 2.71
C ASP A 147 14.06 10.77 3.10
N LEU A 148 14.55 9.58 2.79
CA LEU A 148 13.87 8.34 3.20
C LEU A 148 13.85 8.15 4.72
N ILE A 149 14.95 8.53 5.40
CA ILE A 149 15.01 8.47 6.85
C ILE A 149 13.97 9.43 7.45
N ILE A 150 13.87 10.64 6.92
CA ILE A 150 12.92 11.66 7.35
C ILE A 150 11.49 11.19 7.06
N HIS A 151 11.23 10.69 5.84
CA HIS A 151 9.93 10.16 5.44
C HIS A 151 9.46 9.07 6.41
N ASN A 152 10.28 8.06 6.64
CA ASN A 152 9.94 6.95 7.53
C ASN A 152 9.71 7.43 8.97
N LYS A 153 10.47 8.40 9.48
CA LYS A 153 10.26 8.98 10.80
C LYS A 153 8.93 9.74 10.91
N ILE A 154 8.56 10.52 9.90
CA ILE A 154 7.28 11.25 9.87
C ILE A 154 6.11 10.26 9.97
N PHE A 155 6.13 9.24 9.12
CA PHE A 155 4.99 8.34 8.98
C PHE A 155 4.95 7.20 10.02
N SER A 156 6.07 6.89 10.66
CA SER A 156 6.09 5.96 11.82
C SER A 156 5.78 6.64 13.15
N GLY A 157 5.76 7.97 13.18
CA GLY A 157 5.57 8.74 14.42
C GLY A 157 6.75 8.67 15.40
N ILE A 158 7.90 8.12 14.98
CA ILE A 158 9.07 7.91 15.84
C ILE A 158 10.11 9.00 15.58
N GLY A 159 10.37 9.82 16.61
CA GLY A 159 11.66 10.51 16.73
C GLY A 159 11.90 11.72 15.84
N ILE A 160 10.92 12.58 15.63
CA ILE A 160 11.17 13.96 15.18
C ILE A 160 11.65 14.75 16.40
N ASN A 161 12.92 15.12 16.42
CA ASN A 161 13.50 16.00 17.43
C ASN A 161 13.79 17.38 16.83
N SER A 162 14.14 18.36 17.66
CA SER A 162 14.41 19.74 17.25
C SER A 162 15.49 19.86 16.15
N VAL A 163 16.47 18.96 16.11
CA VAL A 163 17.56 18.96 15.10
C VAL A 163 17.09 18.55 13.71
N THR A 164 15.97 17.82 13.62
CA THR A 164 15.43 17.31 12.35
C THR A 164 14.28 18.15 11.80
N ILE A 165 13.78 19.14 12.54
CA ILE A 165 12.59 19.93 12.16
C ILE A 165 12.80 20.65 10.82
N ASP A 166 13.91 21.35 10.64
CA ASP A 166 14.18 22.10 9.39
C ASP A 166 14.28 21.18 8.17
N LYS A 167 14.96 20.05 8.32
CA LYS A 167 15.05 19.03 7.26
C LYS A 167 13.70 18.41 6.95
N THR A 168 12.91 18.14 7.98
CA THR A 168 11.54 17.63 7.87
C THR A 168 10.65 18.63 7.14
N LEU A 169 10.69 19.90 7.52
CA LEU A 169 9.92 20.95 6.86
C LEU A 169 10.32 21.11 5.39
N SER A 170 11.62 21.15 5.08
CA SER A 170 12.13 21.21 3.72
C SER A 170 11.67 20.01 2.88
N TYR A 171 11.67 18.82 3.45
CA TYR A 171 11.17 17.61 2.80
C TYR A 171 9.67 17.70 2.51
N LEU A 172 8.84 18.10 3.49
CA LEU A 172 7.39 18.24 3.32
C LEU A 172 7.01 19.29 2.28
N ILE A 173 7.75 20.42 2.22
CA ILE A 173 7.56 21.45 1.19
C ILE A 173 7.83 20.87 -0.20
N ARG A 174 8.90 20.10 -0.39
CA ARG A 174 9.22 19.46 -1.68
C ARG A 174 8.15 18.40 -2.05
N LEU A 175 7.70 17.60 -1.11
CA LEU A 175 6.63 16.63 -1.31
C LEU A 175 5.32 17.30 -1.76
N ARG A 176 4.94 18.39 -1.10
CA ARG A 176 3.77 19.19 -1.48
C ARG A 176 3.92 19.80 -2.89
N SER A 177 5.07 20.35 -3.19
CA SER A 177 5.35 21.00 -4.49
C SER A 177 5.35 20.02 -5.65
N SER A 178 5.80 18.77 -5.44
CA SER A 178 5.77 17.73 -6.47
C SER A 178 4.34 17.27 -6.79
N ASN A 179 3.47 17.24 -5.79
CA ASN A 179 2.06 16.86 -5.97
C ASN A 179 1.24 17.92 -6.73
N ILE A 180 1.59 19.22 -6.58
CA ILE A 180 0.91 20.32 -7.29
C ILE A 180 1.25 20.35 -8.79
N ARG A 181 2.44 19.90 -9.20
CA ARG A 181 2.87 19.93 -10.60
C ARG A 181 2.19 18.88 -11.50
N LYS A 182 1.44 17.93 -10.95
CA LYS A 182 0.74 16.87 -11.69
C LYS A 182 -0.75 17.13 -11.88
N LYS A 183 -1.26 18.26 -11.40
CA LYS A 183 -2.62 18.76 -11.72
C LYS A 183 -2.56 19.75 -12.86
#